data_c8d36035679a5bcd2695bbd0f4b91aa5
#
_entry.id   c8d36035679a5bcd2695bbd0f4b91aa5
#
_cell.length_a   1.000
_cell.length_b   1.000
_cell.length_c   1.000
_cell.angle_alpha   90.00
_cell.angle_beta   90.00
_cell.angle_gamma   90.00
#
_symmetry.space_group_name_H-M   'P 1'
#
loop_
_entity.id
_entity.type
_entity.pdbx_description
1 polymer ?
#
loop_
_entity_poly.entity_id
_entity_poly.type
_entity_poly.pdbx_seq_one_letter_code
_entity_poly.pdbx_strand_id
1 'polypeptide(L)'
;MAINTERLYENACEALRRACVAVHDKNEEDGNKLYSMMTKDPELYLHASDRIYWYEALPALEIYMMAKDELGKAKGGTAYSAVKRFIKGCSDSRPALKGVWYDADDRQCMCDGYHVLRLKNHVDGFETVPGMDLDKCFPKDYDLVAELPMPTPGELKIKKKKIENYRGAKNVYDFGDDLPLVCADYLKNIMDCLPDARAYVTDHPLTGPIVFKSDKGDALLLPIRKKTA
;
A
#
# COMPACT_ATOMS: atom_id res chain seq x y z
N MET A 1 27.51 -2.35 11.64
CA MET A 1 27.46 -2.90 10.27
C MET A 1 25.98 -3.08 9.94
N ALA A 2 25.43 -2.29 9.01
CA ALA A 2 24.03 -2.45 8.62
C ALA A 2 23.87 -3.78 7.87
N ILE A 3 22.87 -4.56 8.23
CA ILE A 3 22.54 -5.83 7.56
C ILE A 3 21.95 -5.44 6.20
N ASN A 4 22.55 -5.96 5.13
CA ASN A 4 21.98 -5.79 3.79
C ASN A 4 20.78 -6.75 3.62
N THR A 5 19.59 -6.25 3.93
CA THR A 5 18.34 -7.03 3.92
C THR A 5 17.94 -7.51 2.53
N GLU A 6 18.32 -6.81 1.45
CA GLU A 6 18.10 -7.27 0.08
C GLU A 6 18.92 -8.53 -0.22
N ARG A 7 20.22 -8.51 0.11
CA ARG A 7 21.08 -9.66 -0.07
C ARG A 7 20.66 -10.84 0.82
N LEU A 8 20.16 -10.56 2.03
CA LEU A 8 19.60 -11.60 2.90
C LEU A 8 18.39 -12.27 2.24
N TYR A 9 17.48 -11.46 1.67
CA TYR A 9 16.30 -11.96 0.98
C TYR A 9 16.64 -12.74 -0.29
N GLU A 10 17.58 -12.25 -1.12
CA GLU A 10 18.05 -12.96 -2.32
C GLU A 10 18.66 -14.32 -1.97
N ASN A 11 19.48 -14.38 -0.93
CA ASN A 11 20.07 -15.64 -0.45
C ASN A 11 18.99 -16.61 0.05
N ALA A 12 17.97 -16.12 0.73
CA ALA A 12 16.85 -16.93 1.21
C ALA A 12 15.99 -17.47 0.06
N CYS A 13 15.74 -16.66 -0.97
CA CYS A 13 15.06 -17.09 -2.20
C CYS A 13 15.82 -18.23 -2.88
N GLU A 14 17.12 -18.08 -3.04
CA GLU A 14 17.97 -19.11 -3.67
C GLU A 14 18.05 -20.40 -2.85
N ALA A 15 18.15 -20.27 -1.51
CA ALA A 15 18.13 -21.42 -0.63
C ALA A 15 16.82 -22.21 -0.72
N LEU A 16 15.69 -21.51 -0.72
CA LEU A 16 14.36 -22.12 -0.87
C LEU A 16 14.23 -22.80 -2.25
N ARG A 17 14.68 -22.14 -3.32
CA ARG A 17 14.64 -22.71 -4.68
C ARG A 17 15.42 -24.01 -4.75
N ARG A 18 16.64 -24.03 -4.20
CA ARG A 18 17.49 -25.25 -4.14
C ARG A 18 16.84 -26.37 -3.32
N ALA A 19 16.23 -26.03 -2.19
CA ALA A 19 15.52 -27.01 -1.37
C ALA A 19 14.33 -27.62 -2.14
N CYS A 20 13.54 -26.80 -2.84
CA CYS A 20 12.43 -27.29 -3.68
C CYS A 20 12.90 -28.20 -4.82
N VAL A 21 14.05 -27.90 -5.45
CA VAL A 21 14.64 -28.77 -6.48
C VAL A 21 15.15 -30.08 -5.88
N ALA A 22 15.72 -30.04 -4.66
CA ALA A 22 16.17 -31.24 -3.97
C ALA A 22 15.03 -32.20 -3.62
N VAL A 23 13.87 -31.67 -3.19
CA VAL A 23 12.64 -32.45 -2.91
C VAL A 23 12.16 -33.24 -4.12
N HIS A 24 12.42 -32.76 -5.32
CA HIS A 24 12.02 -33.39 -6.57
C HIS A 24 13.19 -34.12 -7.27
N ASP A 25 14.07 -34.79 -6.51
CA ASP A 25 15.19 -35.59 -7.05
C ASP A 25 16.06 -34.83 -8.07
N LYS A 26 16.24 -33.53 -7.88
CA LYS A 26 16.97 -32.60 -8.76
C LYS A 26 16.25 -32.32 -10.11
N ASN A 27 14.95 -32.58 -10.19
CA ASN A 27 14.15 -32.12 -11.32
C ASN A 27 13.89 -30.60 -11.17
N GLU A 28 14.56 -29.78 -11.98
CA GLU A 28 14.48 -28.32 -11.89
C GLU A 28 13.10 -27.78 -12.25
N GLU A 29 12.38 -28.40 -13.19
CA GLU A 29 11.05 -27.93 -13.60
C GLU A 29 10.04 -28.08 -12.46
N ASP A 30 9.96 -29.27 -11.85
CA ASP A 30 9.04 -29.52 -10.75
C ASP A 30 9.47 -28.79 -9.47
N GLY A 31 10.77 -28.69 -9.21
CA GLY A 31 11.30 -27.87 -8.10
C GLY A 31 10.94 -26.39 -8.25
N ASN A 32 11.04 -25.82 -9.45
CA ASN A 32 10.65 -24.43 -9.68
C ASN A 32 9.13 -24.22 -9.61
N LYS A 33 8.31 -25.20 -9.98
CA LYS A 33 6.86 -25.18 -9.74
C LYS A 33 6.55 -25.13 -8.24
N LEU A 34 7.16 -26.02 -7.46
CA LEU A 34 7.01 -26.05 -5.99
C LEU A 34 7.45 -24.73 -5.37
N TYR A 35 8.62 -24.18 -5.75
CA TYR A 35 9.09 -22.88 -5.30
C TYR A 35 8.08 -21.76 -5.58
N SER A 36 7.53 -21.72 -6.79
CA SER A 36 6.51 -20.74 -7.18
C SER A 36 5.25 -20.84 -6.32
N MET A 37 4.80 -22.04 -6.02
CA MET A 37 3.64 -22.29 -5.17
C MET A 37 3.90 -21.88 -3.72
N MET A 38 5.04 -22.30 -3.14
CA MET A 38 5.43 -21.97 -1.77
C MET A 38 5.61 -20.45 -1.54
N THR A 39 6.20 -19.75 -2.52
CA THR A 39 6.38 -18.29 -2.42
C THR A 39 5.10 -17.49 -2.60
N LYS A 40 4.09 -18.07 -3.28
CA LYS A 40 2.77 -17.46 -3.48
C LYS A 40 1.92 -17.54 -2.21
N ASP A 41 1.91 -18.67 -1.53
CA ASP A 41 1.14 -18.91 -0.30
C ASP A 41 1.96 -19.71 0.72
N PRO A 42 2.98 -19.06 1.37
CA PRO A 42 3.88 -19.76 2.28
C PRO A 42 3.18 -20.36 3.51
N GLU A 43 2.18 -19.68 4.04
CA GLU A 43 1.44 -20.14 5.22
C GLU A 43 0.71 -21.46 4.97
N LEU A 44 0.17 -21.65 3.77
CA LEU A 44 -0.48 -22.90 3.39
C LEU A 44 0.49 -24.09 3.53
N TYR A 45 1.73 -23.92 3.11
CA TYR A 45 2.75 -24.98 3.14
C TYR A 45 3.32 -25.22 4.54
N LEU A 46 3.45 -24.19 5.37
CA LEU A 46 3.88 -24.35 6.76
C LEU A 46 2.88 -25.12 7.61
N HIS A 47 1.59 -24.95 7.35
CA HIS A 47 0.51 -25.53 8.16
C HIS A 47 -0.18 -26.72 7.51
N ALA A 48 0.22 -27.14 6.30
CA ALA A 48 -0.37 -28.28 5.62
C ALA A 48 -0.16 -29.59 6.39
N SER A 49 -1.19 -30.43 6.45
CA SER A 49 -1.13 -31.75 7.07
C SER A 49 -0.25 -32.75 6.29
N ASP A 50 -0.15 -32.57 4.98
CA ASP A 50 0.57 -33.47 4.06
C ASP A 50 2.03 -33.05 3.83
N ARG A 51 2.76 -32.80 4.90
CA ARG A 51 4.16 -32.31 4.86
C ARG A 51 5.18 -33.32 4.25
N ILE A 52 4.76 -34.54 4.01
CA ILE A 52 5.65 -35.67 3.63
C ILE A 52 6.44 -35.35 2.35
N TYR A 53 5.86 -34.64 1.40
CA TYR A 53 6.47 -34.40 0.08
C TYR A 53 7.44 -33.22 0.03
N TRP A 54 7.32 -32.23 0.95
CA TRP A 54 8.18 -31.03 0.94
C TRP A 54 8.82 -30.72 2.29
N TYR A 55 8.82 -31.70 3.18
CA TYR A 55 9.37 -31.58 4.53
C TYR A 55 10.79 -30.99 4.55
N GLU A 56 11.65 -31.43 3.61
CA GLU A 56 13.03 -30.96 3.54
C GLU A 56 13.16 -29.49 3.09
N ALA A 57 12.14 -28.93 2.43
CA ALA A 57 12.11 -27.53 2.04
C ALA A 57 11.57 -26.58 3.12
N LEU A 58 10.91 -27.09 4.18
CA LEU A 58 10.29 -26.26 5.21
C LEU A 58 11.26 -25.35 5.95
N PRO A 59 12.47 -25.77 6.37
CA PRO A 59 13.42 -24.86 7.02
C PRO A 59 13.82 -23.69 6.12
N ALA A 60 13.97 -23.95 4.81
CA ALA A 60 14.30 -22.91 3.84
C ALA A 60 13.09 -21.97 3.61
N LEU A 61 11.85 -22.48 3.68
CA LEU A 61 10.63 -21.67 3.61
C LEU A 61 10.49 -20.74 4.82
N GLU A 62 10.78 -21.23 6.02
CA GLU A 62 10.79 -20.39 7.24
C GLU A 62 11.82 -19.26 7.14
N ILE A 63 13.05 -19.58 6.70
CA ILE A 63 14.10 -18.57 6.49
C ILE A 63 13.67 -17.55 5.41
N TYR A 64 13.05 -18.00 4.34
CA TYR A 64 12.50 -17.13 3.28
C TYR A 64 11.44 -16.16 3.85
N MET A 65 10.54 -16.66 4.67
CA MET A 65 9.49 -15.82 5.26
C MET A 65 10.07 -14.77 6.20
N MET A 66 11.03 -15.17 7.06
CA MET A 66 11.74 -14.24 7.94
C MET A 66 12.49 -13.15 7.15
N ALA A 67 13.24 -13.56 6.13
CA ALA A 67 13.98 -12.61 5.29
C ALA A 67 13.05 -11.66 4.50
N LYS A 68 11.90 -12.15 4.05
CA LYS A 68 10.85 -11.35 3.38
C LYS A 68 10.23 -10.33 4.34
N ASP A 69 9.98 -10.71 5.58
CA ASP A 69 9.46 -9.82 6.62
C ASP A 69 10.48 -8.73 6.98
N GLU A 70 11.74 -9.09 7.18
CA GLU A 70 12.83 -8.14 7.45
C GLU A 70 13.06 -7.17 6.27
N LEU A 71 13.02 -7.65 5.04
CA LEU A 71 13.07 -6.79 3.85
C LEU A 71 11.85 -5.85 3.80
N GLY A 72 10.67 -6.37 4.12
CA GLY A 72 9.44 -5.58 4.22
C GLY A 72 9.55 -4.48 5.26
N LYS A 73 10.10 -4.77 6.44
CA LYS A 73 10.36 -3.79 7.50
C LYS A 73 11.38 -2.73 7.06
N ALA A 74 12.49 -3.16 6.47
CA ALA A 74 13.54 -2.28 5.97
C ALA A 74 13.04 -1.35 4.86
N LYS A 75 12.11 -1.81 4.03
CA LYS A 75 11.46 -1.03 2.96
C LYS A 75 10.18 -0.32 3.41
N GLY A 76 9.95 -0.14 4.72
CA GLY A 76 8.76 0.54 5.24
C GLY A 76 7.50 -0.32 5.24
N GLY A 77 7.60 -1.64 5.07
CA GLY A 77 6.50 -2.60 5.22
C GLY A 77 5.26 -2.25 4.40
N THR A 78 4.13 -2.09 5.07
CA THR A 78 2.84 -1.74 4.45
C THR A 78 2.89 -0.38 3.76
N ALA A 79 3.59 0.61 4.36
CA ALA A 79 3.77 1.94 3.79
C ALA A 79 4.56 1.88 2.48
N TYR A 80 5.66 1.10 2.39
CA TYR A 80 6.38 0.91 1.13
C TYR A 80 5.48 0.38 0.01
N SER A 81 4.69 -0.64 0.33
CA SER A 81 3.74 -1.21 -0.63
C SER A 81 2.68 -0.21 -1.07
N ALA A 82 2.21 0.64 -0.14
CA ALA A 82 1.23 1.68 -0.43
C ALA A 82 1.82 2.79 -1.32
N VAL A 83 3.00 3.30 -1.00
CA VAL A 83 3.72 4.29 -1.82
C VAL A 83 4.00 3.74 -3.22
N LYS A 84 4.43 2.48 -3.34
CA LYS A 84 4.64 1.83 -4.63
C LYS A 84 3.36 1.76 -5.47
N ARG A 85 2.22 1.40 -4.85
CA ARG A 85 0.91 1.40 -5.55
C ARG A 85 0.50 2.80 -5.96
N PHE A 86 0.75 3.79 -5.10
CA PHE A 86 0.47 5.19 -5.34
C PHE A 86 1.19 5.68 -6.59
N ILE A 87 2.51 5.55 -6.64
CA ILE A 87 3.36 5.99 -7.77
C ILE A 87 2.98 5.23 -9.06
N LYS A 88 2.73 3.92 -8.97
CA LYS A 88 2.28 3.12 -10.12
C LYS A 88 0.92 3.56 -10.67
N GLY A 89 0.06 4.12 -9.82
CA GLY A 89 -1.25 4.67 -10.21
C GLY A 89 -1.19 6.02 -10.91
N CYS A 90 -0.03 6.72 -10.88
CA CYS A 90 0.15 7.99 -11.54
C CYS A 90 0.11 7.84 -13.06
N SER A 91 -0.55 8.80 -13.72
CA SER A 91 -0.71 8.79 -15.18
C SER A 91 0.62 9.04 -15.90
N ASP A 92 0.87 8.32 -16.99
CA ASP A 92 2.02 8.56 -17.89
C ASP A 92 2.04 9.98 -18.50
N SER A 93 0.88 10.61 -18.59
CA SER A 93 0.77 12.00 -19.05
C SER A 93 1.23 13.03 -18.02
N ARG A 94 1.57 12.62 -16.81
CA ARG A 94 2.03 13.48 -15.70
C ARG A 94 3.30 12.92 -15.06
N PRO A 95 4.43 12.89 -15.77
CA PRO A 95 5.67 12.30 -15.29
C PRO A 95 6.17 12.92 -13.98
N ALA A 96 5.90 14.22 -13.74
CA ALA A 96 6.24 14.90 -12.49
C ALA A 96 5.55 14.32 -11.24
N LEU A 97 4.53 13.47 -11.40
CA LEU A 97 3.84 12.79 -10.30
C LEU A 97 4.32 11.34 -10.08
N LYS A 98 5.27 10.84 -10.89
CA LYS A 98 5.72 9.43 -10.84
C LYS A 98 6.81 9.14 -9.81
N GLY A 99 6.96 9.96 -8.82
CA GLY A 99 7.97 9.78 -7.78
C GLY A 99 7.56 10.45 -6.48
N VAL A 100 8.54 10.68 -5.65
CA VAL A 100 8.41 11.39 -4.38
C VAL A 100 9.22 12.66 -4.41
N TRP A 101 8.86 13.63 -3.59
CA TRP A 101 9.69 14.82 -3.33
C TRP A 101 9.62 15.17 -1.85
N TYR A 102 10.45 16.11 -1.44
CA TYR A 102 10.48 16.58 -0.06
C TYR A 102 10.07 18.05 -0.02
N ASP A 103 9.20 18.40 0.91
CA ASP A 103 8.80 19.80 1.13
C ASP A 103 9.76 20.54 2.07
N ALA A 104 9.44 21.78 2.41
CA ALA A 104 10.27 22.61 3.28
C ALA A 104 10.41 22.08 4.71
N ASP A 105 9.47 21.25 5.16
CA ASP A 105 9.46 20.60 6.48
C ASP A 105 10.08 19.19 6.43
N ASP A 106 10.80 18.86 5.36
CA ASP A 106 11.42 17.54 5.10
C ASP A 106 10.40 16.38 5.13
N ARG A 107 9.13 16.64 4.81
CA ARG A 107 8.14 15.59 4.65
C ARG A 107 8.23 15.00 3.24
N GLN A 108 8.19 13.68 3.15
CA GLN A 108 8.13 12.97 1.88
C GLN A 108 6.74 13.10 1.28
N CYS A 109 6.65 13.75 0.14
CA CYS A 109 5.42 14.12 -0.55
C CYS A 109 5.19 13.29 -1.80
N MET A 110 3.92 13.01 -2.11
CA MET A 110 3.48 12.39 -3.35
C MET A 110 2.05 12.78 -3.69
N CYS A 111 1.74 12.85 -5.01
CA CYS A 111 0.43 13.25 -5.52
C CYS A 111 0.12 12.54 -6.83
N ASP A 112 -1.10 12.04 -7.03
CA ASP A 112 -1.56 11.50 -8.32
C ASP A 112 -2.63 12.38 -8.99
N GLY A 113 -2.96 13.52 -8.36
CA GLY A 113 -4.00 14.45 -8.78
C GLY A 113 -5.38 14.16 -8.18
N TYR A 114 -5.54 13.05 -7.42
CA TYR A 114 -6.78 12.68 -6.73
C TYR A 114 -6.58 12.49 -5.24
N HIS A 115 -5.40 12.06 -4.84
CA HIS A 115 -4.99 12.01 -3.45
C HIS A 115 -3.54 12.46 -3.28
N VAL A 116 -3.22 12.94 -2.08
CA VAL A 116 -1.92 13.46 -1.67
C VAL A 116 -1.53 12.76 -0.39
N LEU A 117 -0.25 12.45 -0.24
CA LEU A 117 0.37 12.01 1.01
C LEU A 117 1.56 12.90 1.33
N ARG A 118 1.71 13.29 2.60
CA ARG A 118 2.90 13.93 3.16
C ARG A 118 3.32 13.14 4.40
N LEU A 119 4.43 12.42 4.33
CA LEU A 119 4.90 11.52 5.38
C LEU A 119 6.09 12.17 6.10
N LYS A 120 6.05 12.21 7.42
CA LYS A 120 7.18 12.65 8.27
C LYS A 120 8.29 11.60 8.31
N ASN A 121 7.94 10.31 8.23
CA ASN A 121 8.88 9.21 8.14
C ASN A 121 9.06 8.83 6.68
N HIS A 122 10.29 8.94 6.19
CA HIS A 122 10.59 8.63 4.80
C HIS A 122 10.48 7.12 4.53
N VAL A 123 10.00 6.81 3.34
CA VAL A 123 9.95 5.45 2.80
C VAL A 123 10.94 5.40 1.64
N ASP A 124 12.05 4.68 1.83
CA ASP A 124 13.15 4.65 0.88
C ASP A 124 12.87 3.83 -0.38
N GLY A 125 13.70 4.02 -1.42
CA GLY A 125 13.69 3.22 -2.64
C GLY A 125 12.78 3.74 -3.73
N PHE A 126 12.40 5.02 -3.70
CA PHE A 126 11.61 5.68 -4.74
C PHE A 126 12.39 6.80 -5.42
N GLU A 127 12.10 6.99 -6.70
CA GLU A 127 12.69 8.06 -7.50
C GLU A 127 12.23 9.43 -6.99
N THR A 128 13.19 10.35 -6.84
CA THR A 128 12.89 11.75 -6.48
C THR A 128 12.57 12.54 -7.75
N VAL A 129 11.43 13.22 -7.74
CA VAL A 129 10.96 14.07 -8.83
C VAL A 129 10.92 15.54 -8.40
N PRO A 130 10.86 16.50 -9.34
CA PRO A 130 10.63 17.90 -9.01
C PRO A 130 9.34 18.07 -8.20
N GLY A 131 9.46 18.73 -7.05
CA GLY A 131 8.36 18.95 -6.13
C GLY A 131 7.37 20.02 -6.59
N MET A 132 6.21 20.00 -5.96
CA MET A 132 5.21 21.07 -6.05
C MET A 132 4.82 21.52 -4.63
N ASP A 133 4.41 22.79 -4.53
CA ASP A 133 3.84 23.34 -3.29
C ASP A 133 2.44 22.74 -3.05
N LEU A 134 2.33 21.91 -2.03
CA LEU A 134 1.06 21.28 -1.64
C LEU A 134 0.30 22.06 -0.57
N ASP A 135 0.88 23.06 0.07
CA ASP A 135 0.23 23.75 1.19
C ASP A 135 -1.05 24.48 0.77
N LYS A 136 -1.11 24.89 -0.51
CA LYS A 136 -2.31 25.50 -1.09
C LYS A 136 -3.44 24.50 -1.35
N CYS A 137 -3.13 23.19 -1.36
CA CYS A 137 -4.12 22.15 -1.59
C CYS A 137 -4.84 21.75 -0.30
N PHE A 138 -4.22 21.97 0.85
CA PHE A 138 -4.76 21.58 2.16
C PHE A 138 -5.65 22.69 2.72
N PRO A 139 -6.90 22.37 3.09
CA PRO A 139 -7.75 23.26 3.87
C PRO A 139 -7.07 23.65 5.20
N LYS A 140 -7.36 24.84 5.69
CA LYS A 140 -6.88 25.25 7.02
C LYS A 140 -7.65 24.50 8.11
N ASP A 141 -7.08 24.42 9.30
CA ASP A 141 -7.68 23.68 10.42
C ASP A 141 -9.07 24.22 10.80
N TYR A 142 -9.26 25.52 10.66
CA TYR A 142 -10.56 26.17 10.93
C TYR A 142 -11.63 25.91 9.84
N ASP A 143 -11.23 25.36 8.68
CA ASP A 143 -12.16 24.95 7.60
C ASP A 143 -12.68 23.52 7.82
N LEU A 144 -12.12 22.78 8.79
CA LEU A 144 -12.49 21.40 9.09
C LEU A 144 -13.67 21.41 10.06
N VAL A 145 -14.84 20.95 9.60
CA VAL A 145 -16.10 21.09 10.34
C VAL A 145 -16.56 19.82 11.05
N ALA A 146 -16.15 18.63 10.55
CA ALA A 146 -16.56 17.36 11.15
C ALA A 146 -15.52 16.26 10.94
N GLU A 147 -15.44 15.33 11.89
CA GLU A 147 -14.64 14.11 11.79
C GLU A 147 -15.47 12.99 11.16
N LEU A 148 -14.85 12.25 10.22
CA LEU A 148 -15.46 11.08 9.60
C LEU A 148 -15.07 9.79 10.37
N PRO A 149 -15.99 8.83 10.49
CA PRO A 149 -15.65 7.52 11.04
C PRO A 149 -14.74 6.76 10.08
N MET A 150 -13.49 6.53 10.49
CA MET A 150 -12.54 5.75 9.69
C MET A 150 -12.93 4.27 9.68
N PRO A 151 -12.98 3.63 8.49
CA PRO A 151 -13.23 2.19 8.44
C PRO A 151 -12.04 1.40 8.98
N THR A 152 -12.31 0.25 9.57
CA THR A 152 -11.28 -0.75 9.75
C THR A 152 -10.88 -1.35 8.39
N PRO A 153 -9.66 -1.93 8.25
CA PRO A 153 -9.25 -2.61 7.01
C PRO A 153 -10.24 -3.72 6.59
N GLY A 154 -10.85 -4.40 7.56
CA GLY A 154 -11.89 -5.42 7.31
C GLY A 154 -13.16 -4.82 6.73
N GLU A 155 -13.67 -3.73 7.31
CA GLU A 155 -14.84 -3.02 6.81
C GLU A 155 -14.62 -2.46 5.42
N LEU A 156 -13.46 -1.86 5.16
CA LEU A 156 -13.12 -1.34 3.84
C LEU A 156 -13.14 -2.45 2.78
N LYS A 157 -12.67 -3.66 3.11
CA LYS A 157 -12.70 -4.82 2.22
C LYS A 157 -14.12 -5.29 1.91
N ILE A 158 -15.02 -5.25 2.89
CA ILE A 158 -16.38 -5.77 2.79
C ILE A 158 -17.34 -4.73 2.19
N LYS A 159 -17.24 -3.48 2.63
CA LYS A 159 -18.17 -2.39 2.27
C LYS A 159 -17.87 -1.72 0.93
N LYS A 160 -16.76 -2.08 0.25
CA LYS A 160 -16.48 -1.51 -1.06
C LYS A 160 -17.55 -1.93 -2.07
N LYS A 161 -18.14 -0.96 -2.73
CA LYS A 161 -19.10 -1.16 -3.82
C LYS A 161 -18.40 -0.95 -5.17
N LYS A 162 -18.83 -1.69 -6.19
CA LYS A 162 -18.36 -1.49 -7.56
C LYS A 162 -19.32 -0.55 -8.27
N ILE A 163 -18.85 0.59 -8.74
CA ILE A 163 -19.67 1.50 -9.56
C ILE A 163 -19.32 1.26 -11.03
N GLU A 164 -20.32 0.82 -11.81
CA GLU A 164 -20.15 0.44 -13.21
C GLU A 164 -20.02 1.62 -14.19
N ASN A 165 -20.47 2.81 -13.82
CA ASN A 165 -20.64 3.94 -14.75
C ASN A 165 -19.57 5.06 -14.69
N TYR A 166 -18.48 4.85 -14.01
CA TYR A 166 -17.31 5.71 -14.12
C TYR A 166 -16.30 5.06 -15.06
N ARG A 167 -15.67 5.81 -15.97
CA ARG A 167 -14.61 5.39 -16.90
C ARG A 167 -13.69 4.31 -16.31
N GLY A 168 -14.15 3.04 -16.33
CA GLY A 168 -13.58 1.91 -15.62
C GLY A 168 -14.25 1.65 -14.26
N ALA A 169 -14.48 0.37 -13.93
CA ALA A 169 -15.04 -0.04 -12.65
C ALA A 169 -14.11 0.36 -11.53
N LYS A 170 -14.50 1.29 -10.66
CA LYS A 170 -13.76 1.69 -9.47
C LYS A 170 -14.42 1.09 -8.23
N ASN A 171 -13.61 0.53 -7.35
CA ASN A 171 -14.05 0.20 -5.99
C ASN A 171 -14.27 1.52 -5.25
N VAL A 172 -15.43 1.68 -4.65
CA VAL A 172 -15.77 2.85 -3.88
C VAL A 172 -16.12 2.49 -2.45
N TYR A 173 -15.82 3.39 -1.54
CA TYR A 173 -16.26 3.35 -0.16
C TYR A 173 -17.20 4.53 0.09
N ASP A 174 -18.36 4.25 0.67
CA ASP A 174 -19.39 5.21 1.00
C ASP A 174 -19.38 5.44 2.51
N PHE A 175 -19.11 6.66 2.94
CA PHE A 175 -19.13 7.02 4.36
C PHE A 175 -20.56 7.14 4.92
N GLY A 176 -21.58 7.18 4.08
CA GLY A 176 -22.98 7.23 4.45
C GLY A 176 -23.76 8.35 3.75
N ASP A 177 -25.01 8.54 4.19
CA ASP A 177 -25.87 9.60 3.68
C ASP A 177 -25.27 10.97 4.03
N ASP A 178 -25.33 11.89 3.07
CA ASP A 178 -24.74 13.24 3.15
C ASP A 178 -23.22 13.29 3.42
N LEU A 179 -22.54 12.14 3.35
CA LEU A 179 -21.10 12.00 3.50
C LEU A 179 -20.43 11.65 2.17
N PRO A 180 -19.11 11.85 2.06
CA PRO A 180 -18.42 11.68 0.78
C PRO A 180 -18.34 10.22 0.35
N LEU A 181 -18.37 10.02 -0.97
CA LEU A 181 -18.04 8.78 -1.64
C LEU A 181 -16.59 8.87 -2.13
N VAL A 182 -15.77 7.87 -1.86
CA VAL A 182 -14.33 7.90 -2.21
C VAL A 182 -13.89 6.64 -2.96
N CYS A 183 -12.75 6.74 -3.66
CA CYS A 183 -12.07 5.56 -4.18
C CYS A 183 -11.51 4.73 -3.00
N ALA A 184 -11.99 3.50 -2.84
CA ALA A 184 -11.59 2.62 -1.75
C ALA A 184 -10.10 2.24 -1.81
N ASP A 185 -9.51 2.16 -3.01
CA ASP A 185 -8.09 1.84 -3.18
C ASP A 185 -7.20 3.02 -2.74
N TYR A 186 -7.64 4.27 -2.97
CA TYR A 186 -6.95 5.45 -2.48
C TYR A 186 -7.05 5.59 -0.96
N LEU A 187 -8.26 5.37 -0.41
CA LEU A 187 -8.45 5.35 1.05
C LEU A 187 -7.56 4.28 1.70
N LYS A 188 -7.49 3.08 1.10
CA LYS A 188 -6.59 2.02 1.57
C LYS A 188 -5.12 2.44 1.56
N ASN A 189 -4.65 3.12 0.52
CA ASN A 189 -3.27 3.61 0.46
C ASN A 189 -2.96 4.59 1.60
N ILE A 190 -3.90 5.50 1.90
CA ILE A 190 -3.76 6.43 3.02
C ILE A 190 -3.71 5.67 4.34
N MET A 191 -4.63 4.73 4.59
CA MET A 191 -4.67 3.93 5.82
C MET A 191 -3.41 3.06 6.00
N ASP A 192 -2.86 2.53 4.92
CA ASP A 192 -1.62 1.74 4.94
C ASP A 192 -0.39 2.60 5.30
N CYS A 193 -0.38 3.89 4.93
CA CYS A 193 0.70 4.83 5.28
C CYS A 193 0.48 5.51 6.64
N LEU A 194 -0.77 5.82 6.96
CA LEU A 194 -1.19 6.58 8.14
C LEU A 194 -2.28 5.79 8.90
N PRO A 195 -1.91 4.68 9.57
CA PRO A 195 -2.90 3.76 10.17
C PRO A 195 -3.66 4.37 11.38
N ASP A 196 -3.11 5.42 11.96
CA ASP A 196 -3.67 6.18 13.10
C ASP A 196 -4.34 7.50 12.67
N ALA A 197 -4.53 7.70 11.35
CA ALA A 197 -5.11 8.95 10.85
C ALA A 197 -6.56 9.11 11.25
N ARG A 198 -6.93 10.35 11.57
CA ARG A 198 -8.31 10.82 11.66
C ARG A 198 -8.66 11.56 10.39
N ALA A 199 -9.87 11.35 9.89
CA ALA A 199 -10.36 11.96 8.66
C ALA A 199 -11.33 13.11 8.98
N TYR A 200 -11.22 14.21 8.25
CA TYR A 200 -12.03 15.40 8.44
C TYR A 200 -12.59 15.89 7.11
N VAL A 201 -13.79 16.44 7.14
CA VAL A 201 -14.43 17.12 6.02
C VAL A 201 -14.52 18.62 6.26
N THR A 202 -14.58 19.36 5.15
CA THR A 202 -14.90 20.79 5.14
C THR A 202 -16.41 21.01 5.17
N ASP A 203 -16.86 22.27 5.15
CA ASP A 203 -18.26 22.71 5.01
C ASP A 203 -18.94 22.19 3.71
N HIS A 204 -18.16 21.66 2.77
CA HIS A 204 -18.63 21.02 1.55
C HIS A 204 -18.33 19.52 1.54
N PRO A 205 -18.92 18.68 2.40
CA PRO A 205 -18.50 17.30 2.63
C PRO A 205 -18.61 16.41 1.37
N LEU A 206 -19.53 16.70 0.46
CA LEU A 206 -19.72 15.90 -0.76
C LEU A 206 -18.78 16.27 -1.91
N THR A 207 -18.18 17.45 -1.88
CA THR A 207 -17.38 17.98 -3.00
C THR A 207 -16.00 18.49 -2.59
N GLY A 208 -15.84 18.87 -1.33
CA GLY A 208 -14.58 19.30 -0.75
C GLY A 208 -13.63 18.13 -0.48
N PRO A 209 -12.34 18.40 -0.32
CA PRO A 209 -11.37 17.37 0.00
C PRO A 209 -11.58 16.82 1.41
N ILE A 210 -11.29 15.54 1.59
CA ILE A 210 -11.17 14.90 2.90
C ILE A 210 -9.72 15.04 3.33
N VAL A 211 -9.50 15.56 4.53
CA VAL A 211 -8.17 15.73 5.14
C VAL A 211 -7.93 14.66 6.19
N PHE A 212 -6.81 13.97 6.08
CA PHE A 212 -6.37 12.96 7.05
C PHE A 212 -5.21 13.52 7.85
N LYS A 213 -5.27 13.40 9.17
CA LYS A 213 -4.23 13.88 10.10
C LYS A 213 -3.75 12.75 10.97
N SER A 214 -2.44 12.62 11.12
CA SER A 214 -1.74 11.62 11.91
C SER A 214 -0.46 12.20 12.46
N ASP A 215 0.07 11.62 13.53
CA ASP A 215 1.40 11.94 14.03
C ASP A 215 2.51 11.62 13.01
N LYS A 216 2.24 10.70 12.08
CA LYS A 216 3.18 10.26 11.03
C LYS A 216 3.13 11.10 9.76
N GLY A 217 2.16 12.01 9.65
CA GLY A 217 1.97 12.84 8.47
C GLY A 217 0.52 13.22 8.23
N ASP A 218 0.24 13.71 7.05
CA ASP A 218 -1.11 14.06 6.63
C ASP A 218 -1.38 13.61 5.19
N ALA A 219 -2.65 13.57 4.83
CA ALA A 219 -3.10 13.22 3.49
C ALA A 219 -4.36 13.99 3.09
N LEU A 220 -4.60 14.01 1.79
CA LEU A 220 -5.79 14.60 1.19
C LEU A 220 -6.36 13.63 0.17
N LEU A 221 -7.68 13.47 0.17
CA LEU A 221 -8.39 12.62 -0.78
C LEU A 221 -9.58 13.39 -1.37
N LEU A 222 -9.66 13.45 -2.68
CA LEU A 222 -10.80 14.05 -3.36
C LEU A 222 -11.98 13.06 -3.42
N PRO A 223 -13.20 13.51 -3.08
CA PRO A 223 -14.39 12.68 -3.18
C PRO A 223 -14.78 12.42 -4.64
N ILE A 224 -15.48 11.32 -4.84
CA ILE A 224 -16.12 11.00 -6.11
C ILE A 224 -17.46 11.76 -6.14
N ARG A 225 -17.64 12.63 -7.12
CA ARG A 225 -18.92 13.35 -7.29
C ARG A 225 -20.02 12.35 -7.59
N LYS A 226 -21.03 12.29 -6.72
CA LYS A 226 -22.29 11.58 -7.03
C LYS A 226 -22.95 12.34 -8.19
N LYS A 227 -23.31 11.64 -9.28
CA LYS A 227 -24.17 12.27 -10.28
C LYS A 227 -25.49 12.57 -9.60
N THR A 228 -25.87 13.84 -9.50
CA THR A 228 -27.26 14.22 -9.26
C THR A 228 -28.08 13.69 -10.43
N ALA A 229 -29.09 12.86 -10.12
CA ALA A 229 -30.04 12.34 -11.07
C ALA A 229 -30.83 13.48 -11.71
#